data_74b5dd070bb376e595af343663529cb3
#
_entry.id   74b5dd070bb376e595af343663529cb3
#
_cell.length_a   1.000
_cell.length_b   1.000
_cell.length_c   1.000
_cell.angle_alpha   90.00
_cell.angle_beta   90.00
_cell.angle_gamma   90.00
#
_symmetry.space_group_name_H-M   'P 1'
#
loop_
_entity.id
_entity.type
_entity.pdbx_description
1 polymer ?
#
loop_
_entity_poly.entity_id
_entity_poly.type
_entity_poly.pdbx_seq_one_letter_code
_entity_poly.pdbx_strand_id
1 'polypeptide(L)'
;EAYSEYTDCSGSNLVNMITHEHDRELMKLFDLEECYDKLPPLRNAADICGHVTKEASEKTGLPEGIPVAAGMFDINACGIASGLSDEEQMCMVAGTWSINEYISKEPVTNGTVALNSLFCMPGYYLIEESSPTSAGNMEWFIRNLMSYEKAEAKENGGSVYDITNEWVASIEPQDNNIIFLPFLNGSNEDPLAKGTFVGLTAYHNKKHMLRAVYEGIVFSHVTHVNKLLRNRERPKSVRLSGGAANSDVWVQIFADALQLPIDVIEDKELGAQGAAMAAGIAAGIYKDYQDAMRRTVKITKTIQPRPEYADIYKEKYAA
;
A
#
# COMPACT_ATOMS: atom_id res chain seq x y z
N GLU A 1 -27.25 -17.89 -0.54
CA GLU A 1 -26.97 -17.47 0.84
C GLU A 1 -26.00 -16.28 0.81
N ALA A 2 -26.07 -15.40 1.83
CA ALA A 2 -25.12 -14.32 2.02
C ALA A 2 -24.01 -14.80 2.95
N TYR A 3 -22.78 -14.40 2.65
CA TYR A 3 -21.60 -14.65 3.46
C TYR A 3 -20.84 -13.35 3.68
N SER A 4 -20.14 -13.24 4.78
CA SER A 4 -19.12 -12.24 5.05
C SER A 4 -17.74 -12.90 5.02
N GLU A 5 -16.71 -12.11 4.80
CA GLU A 5 -15.35 -12.63 4.73
C GLU A 5 -14.50 -12.08 5.87
N TYR A 6 -13.62 -12.92 6.43
CA TYR A 6 -12.85 -12.61 7.64
C TYR A 6 -12.00 -11.36 7.52
N THR A 7 -11.30 -11.17 6.40
CA THR A 7 -10.34 -10.06 6.28
C THR A 7 -11.07 -8.72 6.20
N ASP A 8 -12.15 -8.65 5.44
CA ASP A 8 -12.98 -7.45 5.29
C ASP A 8 -13.73 -7.14 6.59
N CYS A 9 -14.40 -8.14 7.18
CA CYS A 9 -15.17 -7.93 8.42
C CYS A 9 -14.28 -7.61 9.63
N SER A 10 -13.07 -8.12 9.71
CA SER A 10 -12.15 -7.75 10.78
C SER A 10 -11.68 -6.28 10.67
N GLY A 11 -11.56 -5.75 9.46
CA GLY A 11 -11.30 -4.32 9.24
C GLY A 11 -12.48 -3.41 9.62
N SER A 12 -13.72 -3.95 9.67
CA SER A 12 -14.92 -3.20 10.05
C SER A 12 -15.13 -3.03 11.57
N ASN A 13 -14.25 -3.60 12.41
CA ASN A 13 -14.34 -3.64 13.88
C ASN A 13 -15.55 -4.41 14.45
N LEU A 14 -16.19 -5.27 13.67
CA LEU A 14 -17.31 -6.12 14.14
C LEU A 14 -16.90 -7.55 14.45
N VAL A 15 -15.65 -7.92 14.14
CA VAL A 15 -15.06 -9.22 14.42
C VAL A 15 -14.02 -9.08 15.51
N ASN A 16 -14.11 -9.92 16.52
CA ASN A 16 -13.10 -9.99 17.58
C ASN A 16 -11.82 -10.63 17.05
N MET A 17 -10.71 -9.94 17.17
CA MET A 17 -9.40 -10.33 16.63
C MET A 17 -8.80 -11.57 17.32
N ILE A 18 -9.31 -11.95 18.48
CA ILE A 18 -8.81 -13.11 19.25
C ILE A 18 -9.68 -14.33 19.01
N THR A 19 -11.02 -14.18 19.04
CA THR A 19 -11.94 -15.30 18.82
C THR A 19 -12.22 -15.57 17.35
N HIS A 20 -11.96 -14.58 16.49
CA HIS A 20 -12.28 -14.57 15.05
C HIS A 20 -13.79 -14.75 14.78
N GLU A 21 -14.62 -14.24 15.67
CA GLU A 21 -16.07 -14.31 15.57
C GLU A 21 -16.68 -12.92 15.63
N HIS A 22 -17.89 -12.76 15.11
CA HIS A 22 -18.67 -11.54 15.36
C HIS A 22 -18.86 -11.37 16.86
N ASP A 23 -18.68 -10.15 17.36
CA ASP A 23 -18.69 -9.85 18.78
C ASP A 23 -19.82 -8.89 19.15
N ARG A 24 -20.74 -9.34 20.03
CA ARG A 24 -21.88 -8.51 20.50
C ARG A 24 -21.41 -7.29 21.28
N GLU A 25 -20.35 -7.40 22.07
CA GLU A 25 -19.84 -6.27 22.85
C GLU A 25 -19.24 -5.19 21.93
N LEU A 26 -18.54 -5.59 20.85
CA LEU A 26 -18.08 -4.64 19.84
C LEU A 26 -19.26 -3.95 19.16
N MET A 27 -20.28 -4.70 18.74
CA MET A 27 -21.49 -4.12 18.12
C MET A 27 -22.23 -3.15 19.05
N LYS A 28 -22.26 -3.46 20.35
CA LYS A 28 -22.86 -2.58 21.36
C LYS A 28 -22.13 -1.24 21.49
N LEU A 29 -20.79 -1.21 21.31
CA LEU A 29 -20.02 0.05 21.30
C LEU A 29 -20.42 0.95 20.14
N PHE A 30 -20.99 0.41 19.07
CA PHE A 30 -21.46 1.14 17.89
C PHE A 30 -22.99 1.32 17.85
N ASP A 31 -23.71 0.98 18.93
CA ASP A 31 -25.18 0.98 18.97
C ASP A 31 -25.83 0.11 17.89
N LEU A 32 -25.22 -1.05 17.57
CA LEU A 32 -25.64 -1.98 16.51
C LEU A 32 -26.04 -3.38 17.03
N GLU A 33 -26.24 -3.56 18.34
CA GLU A 33 -26.47 -4.87 18.96
C GLU A 33 -27.69 -5.60 18.36
N GLU A 34 -28.76 -4.88 18.01
CA GLU A 34 -29.95 -5.44 17.40
C GLU A 34 -29.74 -6.01 15.99
N CYS A 35 -28.58 -5.70 15.38
CA CYS A 35 -28.20 -6.19 14.05
C CYS A 35 -27.40 -7.50 14.11
N TYR A 36 -27.00 -7.97 15.29
CA TYR A 36 -26.12 -9.13 15.43
C TYR A 36 -26.65 -10.39 14.72
N ASP A 37 -27.91 -10.71 14.90
CA ASP A 37 -28.53 -11.90 14.31
C ASP A 37 -28.79 -11.77 12.79
N LYS A 38 -28.46 -10.59 12.20
CA LYS A 38 -28.53 -10.34 10.76
C LYS A 38 -27.17 -10.48 10.08
N LEU A 39 -26.09 -10.59 10.87
CA LEU A 39 -24.76 -10.73 10.31
C LEU A 39 -24.60 -12.09 9.63
N PRO A 40 -24.12 -12.13 8.37
CA PRO A 40 -23.88 -13.37 7.66
C PRO A 40 -22.75 -14.19 8.30
N PRO A 41 -22.71 -15.52 8.14
CA PRO A 41 -21.60 -16.33 8.60
C PRO A 41 -20.31 -15.96 7.88
N LEU A 42 -19.20 -16.00 8.63
CA LEU A 42 -17.86 -15.67 8.13
C LEU A 42 -17.26 -16.82 7.29
N ARG A 43 -16.51 -16.47 6.25
CA ARG A 43 -15.78 -17.39 5.37
C ARG A 43 -14.33 -16.92 5.22
N ASN A 44 -13.42 -17.87 4.93
CA ASN A 44 -12.08 -17.53 4.49
C ASN A 44 -12.10 -17.09 3.02
N ALA A 45 -11.16 -16.26 2.64
CA ALA A 45 -11.07 -15.67 1.31
C ALA A 45 -11.12 -16.70 0.16
N ALA A 46 -10.53 -17.89 0.33
CA ALA A 46 -10.51 -18.95 -0.66
C ALA A 46 -11.64 -20.00 -0.50
N ASP A 47 -12.54 -19.83 0.47
CA ASP A 47 -13.70 -20.76 0.63
C ASP A 47 -14.64 -20.62 -0.56
N ILE A 48 -15.15 -21.76 -1.05
CA ILE A 48 -16.14 -21.77 -2.13
C ILE A 48 -17.51 -21.37 -1.54
N CYS A 49 -18.00 -20.20 -1.97
CA CYS A 49 -19.30 -19.66 -1.55
C CYS A 49 -20.43 -20.00 -2.53
N GLY A 50 -20.09 -20.54 -3.69
CA GLY A 50 -21.05 -20.92 -4.71
C GLY A 50 -20.36 -21.28 -6.02
N HIS A 51 -21.17 -21.35 -7.08
CA HIS A 51 -20.70 -21.61 -8.43
C HIS A 51 -21.40 -20.67 -9.40
N VAL A 52 -20.74 -20.36 -10.52
CA VAL A 52 -21.32 -19.56 -11.60
C VAL A 52 -22.59 -20.22 -12.09
N THR A 53 -23.72 -19.53 -11.96
CA THR A 53 -25.02 -20.00 -12.43
C THR A 53 -25.15 -19.84 -13.95
N LYS A 54 -26.12 -20.54 -14.58
CA LYS A 54 -26.42 -20.36 -16.00
C LYS A 54 -26.68 -18.89 -16.35
N GLU A 55 -27.49 -18.20 -15.54
CA GLU A 55 -27.79 -16.78 -15.73
C GLU A 55 -26.53 -15.90 -15.66
N ALA A 56 -25.67 -16.15 -14.67
CA ALA A 56 -24.41 -15.44 -14.55
C ALA A 56 -23.47 -15.73 -15.74
N SER A 57 -23.41 -17.00 -16.18
CA SER A 57 -22.65 -17.41 -17.35
C SER A 57 -23.07 -16.66 -18.60
N GLU A 58 -24.37 -16.57 -18.86
CA GLU A 58 -24.94 -15.84 -20.01
C GLU A 58 -24.61 -14.35 -20.00
N LYS A 59 -24.52 -13.73 -18.81
CA LYS A 59 -24.25 -12.29 -18.64
C LYS A 59 -22.75 -11.96 -18.67
N THR A 60 -21.89 -12.85 -18.17
CA THR A 60 -20.46 -12.57 -17.96
C THR A 60 -19.55 -13.25 -18.96
N GLY A 61 -20.03 -14.30 -19.63
CA GLY A 61 -19.21 -15.15 -20.49
C GLY A 61 -18.35 -16.17 -19.74
N LEU A 62 -18.42 -16.22 -18.41
CA LEU A 62 -17.74 -17.24 -17.61
C LEU A 62 -18.46 -18.59 -17.77
N PRO A 63 -17.78 -19.73 -17.87
CA PRO A 63 -18.43 -21.04 -17.91
C PRO A 63 -19.28 -21.31 -16.68
N GLU A 64 -20.47 -21.90 -16.87
CA GLU A 64 -21.33 -22.36 -15.78
C GLU A 64 -20.59 -23.40 -14.93
N GLY A 65 -20.81 -23.35 -13.60
CA GLY A 65 -20.23 -24.29 -12.65
C GLY A 65 -18.82 -23.94 -12.14
N ILE A 66 -18.20 -22.86 -12.60
CA ILE A 66 -16.92 -22.41 -12.03
C ILE A 66 -17.13 -22.05 -10.56
N PRO A 67 -16.23 -22.48 -9.63
CA PRO A 67 -16.31 -22.09 -8.22
C PRO A 67 -16.13 -20.58 -8.05
N VAL A 68 -16.92 -20.00 -7.14
CA VAL A 68 -16.86 -18.60 -6.74
C VAL A 68 -16.32 -18.55 -5.32
N ALA A 69 -15.13 -17.97 -5.13
CA ALA A 69 -14.52 -17.77 -3.82
C ALA A 69 -15.18 -16.61 -3.06
N ALA A 70 -15.00 -16.58 -1.73
CA ALA A 70 -15.55 -15.53 -0.87
C ALA A 70 -14.97 -14.14 -1.22
N GLY A 71 -13.72 -14.09 -1.70
CA GLY A 71 -12.99 -12.85 -1.91
C GLY A 71 -12.21 -12.44 -0.67
N MET A 72 -11.66 -11.22 -0.66
CA MET A 72 -10.90 -10.68 0.48
C MET A 72 -10.89 -9.15 0.43
N PHE A 73 -10.55 -8.54 1.53
CA PHE A 73 -10.28 -7.11 1.63
C PHE A 73 -9.16 -6.73 0.63
N ASP A 74 -9.32 -5.61 -0.07
CA ASP A 74 -8.42 -5.19 -1.16
C ASP A 74 -6.97 -4.99 -0.71
N ILE A 75 -6.75 -4.47 0.51
CA ILE A 75 -5.42 -4.33 1.11
C ILE A 75 -4.79 -5.72 1.35
N ASN A 76 -5.55 -6.68 1.86
CA ASN A 76 -5.13 -8.07 1.98
C ASN A 76 -4.72 -8.68 0.62
N ALA A 77 -5.51 -8.36 -0.42
CA ALA A 77 -5.20 -8.79 -1.77
C ALA A 77 -3.90 -8.18 -2.29
N CYS A 78 -3.66 -6.90 -2.03
CA CYS A 78 -2.39 -6.25 -2.34
C CYS A 78 -1.22 -6.87 -1.57
N GLY A 79 -1.38 -7.12 -0.26
CA GLY A 79 -0.36 -7.74 0.58
C GLY A 79 0.07 -9.12 0.08
N ILE A 80 -0.90 -10.02 -0.20
CA ILE A 80 -0.58 -11.37 -0.69
C ILE A 80 0.04 -11.33 -2.10
N ALA A 81 -0.43 -10.45 -2.99
CA ALA A 81 0.12 -10.27 -4.31
C ALA A 81 1.52 -9.63 -4.29
N SER A 82 1.81 -8.83 -3.27
CA SER A 82 3.16 -8.33 -2.98
C SER A 82 4.08 -9.40 -2.39
N GLY A 83 3.53 -10.56 -2.03
CA GLY A 83 4.29 -11.71 -1.52
C GLY A 83 4.58 -11.62 -0.02
N LEU A 84 3.72 -10.99 0.78
CA LEU A 84 3.79 -11.08 2.24
C LEU A 84 3.56 -12.53 2.67
N SER A 85 4.63 -13.30 2.77
CA SER A 85 4.62 -14.75 3.04
C SER A 85 4.90 -15.09 4.49
N ASP A 86 5.54 -14.19 5.20
CA ASP A 86 5.99 -14.34 6.58
C ASP A 86 6.28 -12.98 7.24
N GLU A 87 6.73 -13.00 8.48
CA GLU A 87 7.02 -11.80 9.28
C GLU A 87 8.32 -11.08 8.89
N GLU A 88 9.13 -11.59 7.94
CA GLU A 88 10.40 -10.98 7.56
C GLU A 88 10.23 -9.82 6.55
N GLN A 89 9.11 -9.78 5.85
CA GLN A 89 8.84 -8.79 4.80
C GLN A 89 7.97 -7.63 5.30
N MET A 90 8.04 -6.54 4.56
CA MET A 90 7.14 -5.40 4.64
C MET A 90 6.78 -4.98 3.22
N CYS A 91 5.54 -4.55 3.03
CA CYS A 91 5.06 -4.03 1.76
C CYS A 91 4.74 -2.54 1.88
N MET A 92 5.01 -1.80 0.82
CA MET A 92 4.60 -0.41 0.64
C MET A 92 3.90 -0.25 -0.71
N VAL A 93 2.75 0.41 -0.70
CA VAL A 93 2.07 0.83 -1.92
C VAL A 93 2.12 2.36 -1.98
N ALA A 94 2.98 2.90 -2.84
CA ALA A 94 3.08 4.33 -3.09
C ALA A 94 2.24 4.70 -4.32
N GLY A 95 0.93 4.68 -4.13
CA GLY A 95 -0.09 5.05 -5.09
C GLY A 95 -0.76 6.39 -4.74
N THR A 96 -2.06 6.53 -4.99
CA THR A 96 -2.84 7.69 -4.53
C THR A 96 -2.80 7.78 -3.00
N TRP A 97 -2.98 6.65 -2.34
CA TRP A 97 -2.80 6.46 -0.91
C TRP A 97 -1.38 5.99 -0.58
N SER A 98 -0.94 6.25 0.64
CA SER A 98 0.24 5.67 1.27
C SER A 98 -0.22 4.46 2.08
N ILE A 99 0.16 3.25 1.68
CA ILE A 99 -0.11 2.03 2.43
C ILE A 99 1.23 1.41 2.81
N ASN A 100 1.38 1.04 4.08
CA ASN A 100 2.57 0.40 4.61
C ASN A 100 2.11 -0.71 5.54
N GLU A 101 2.54 -1.94 5.30
CA GLU A 101 1.96 -3.09 5.97
C GLU A 101 2.96 -4.25 6.12
N TYR A 102 2.70 -5.08 7.11
CA TYR A 102 3.37 -6.36 7.31
C TYR A 102 2.39 -7.37 7.93
N ILE A 103 2.76 -8.65 7.93
CA ILE A 103 1.98 -9.68 8.60
C ILE A 103 2.67 -10.12 9.88
N SER A 104 1.87 -10.48 10.90
CA SER A 104 2.33 -10.95 12.21
C SER A 104 1.43 -12.10 12.68
N LYS A 105 2.00 -12.98 13.52
CA LYS A 105 1.23 -14.02 14.21
C LYS A 105 0.43 -13.50 15.40
N GLU A 106 0.74 -12.30 15.86
CA GLU A 106 0.06 -11.63 16.96
C GLU A 106 -0.47 -10.27 16.50
N PRO A 107 -1.68 -9.88 16.90
CA PRO A 107 -2.22 -8.57 16.58
C PRO A 107 -1.54 -7.48 17.42
N VAL A 108 -1.43 -6.27 16.91
CA VAL A 108 -0.94 -5.10 17.64
C VAL A 108 -2.10 -4.36 18.28
N THR A 109 -2.39 -4.61 19.56
CA THR A 109 -3.57 -4.08 20.26
C THR A 109 -3.26 -2.92 21.21
N ASN A 110 -2.05 -2.35 21.13
CA ASN A 110 -1.59 -1.29 22.03
C ASN A 110 -1.95 0.15 21.57
N GLY A 111 -2.73 0.29 20.50
CA GLY A 111 -3.16 1.59 19.97
C GLY A 111 -2.07 2.35 19.21
N THR A 112 -0.95 1.72 18.85
CA THR A 112 0.18 2.38 18.17
C THR A 112 0.14 2.26 16.65
N VAL A 113 -0.82 1.52 16.10
CA VAL A 113 -1.01 1.32 14.66
C VAL A 113 -2.44 1.68 14.23
N ALA A 114 -2.59 2.10 12.99
CA ALA A 114 -3.87 2.57 12.45
C ALA A 114 -4.88 1.43 12.26
N LEU A 115 -4.42 0.28 11.76
CA LEU A 115 -5.28 -0.87 11.44
C LEU A 115 -4.62 -2.19 11.83
N ASN A 116 -5.44 -3.08 12.39
CA ASN A 116 -5.22 -4.53 12.44
C ASN A 116 -6.39 -5.21 11.74
N SER A 117 -6.12 -6.19 10.90
CA SER A 117 -7.14 -7.08 10.35
C SER A 117 -6.65 -8.51 10.36
N LEU A 118 -7.55 -9.46 10.21
CA LEU A 118 -7.16 -10.84 9.92
C LEU A 118 -6.54 -10.87 8.53
N PHE A 119 -5.48 -11.66 8.36
CA PHE A 119 -4.88 -11.84 7.04
C PHE A 119 -5.49 -13.03 6.31
N CYS A 120 -5.51 -13.00 4.97
CA CYS A 120 -6.09 -14.07 4.15
C CYS A 120 -5.39 -15.43 4.35
N MET A 121 -4.14 -15.45 4.81
CA MET A 121 -3.49 -16.67 5.30
C MET A 121 -3.85 -16.91 6.77
N PRO A 122 -4.54 -18.02 7.10
CA PRO A 122 -4.94 -18.32 8.48
C PRO A 122 -3.75 -18.33 9.45
N GLY A 123 -3.96 -17.74 10.63
CA GLY A 123 -2.92 -17.63 11.67
C GLY A 123 -2.02 -16.41 11.55
N TYR A 124 -2.32 -15.50 10.62
CA TYR A 124 -1.66 -14.20 10.52
C TYR A 124 -2.66 -13.06 10.62
N TYR A 125 -2.15 -11.93 11.09
CA TYR A 125 -2.80 -10.63 11.11
C TYR A 125 -2.09 -9.70 10.14
N LEU A 126 -2.82 -8.83 9.48
CA LEU A 126 -2.28 -7.71 8.71
C LEU A 126 -2.20 -6.49 9.62
N ILE A 127 -1.03 -5.90 9.72
CA ILE A 127 -0.77 -4.70 10.51
C ILE A 127 -0.43 -3.57 9.55
N GLU A 128 -1.16 -2.48 9.62
CA GLU A 128 -1.10 -1.41 8.62
C GLU A 128 -0.99 -0.02 9.23
N GLU A 129 -0.22 0.82 8.56
CA GLU A 129 -0.23 2.27 8.65
C GLU A 129 -0.46 2.86 7.26
N SER A 130 -1.47 3.67 7.13
CA SER A 130 -1.84 4.29 5.85
C SER A 130 -2.26 5.75 6.02
N SER A 131 -2.24 6.49 4.92
CA SER A 131 -2.79 7.84 4.85
C SER A 131 -3.28 8.18 3.44
N PRO A 132 -4.21 9.15 3.29
CA PRO A 132 -4.73 9.54 1.98
C PRO A 132 -3.76 10.39 1.16
N THR A 133 -2.48 10.46 1.55
CA THR A 133 -1.48 11.36 0.96
C THR A 133 -0.22 10.59 0.55
N SER A 134 -0.07 10.31 -0.76
CA SER A 134 1.15 9.76 -1.35
C SER A 134 1.37 10.34 -2.75
N ALA A 135 1.53 9.51 -3.78
CA ALA A 135 1.82 9.94 -5.16
C ALA A 135 0.78 10.93 -5.75
N GLY A 136 -0.41 11.02 -5.18
CA GLY A 136 -1.39 12.07 -5.53
C GLY A 136 -0.85 13.50 -5.38
N ASN A 137 0.11 13.75 -4.49
CA ASN A 137 0.79 15.05 -4.38
C ASN A 137 1.65 15.35 -5.62
N MET A 138 2.34 14.35 -6.18
CA MET A 138 3.09 14.51 -7.43
C MET A 138 2.13 14.79 -8.61
N GLU A 139 1.03 14.06 -8.70
CA GLU A 139 0.02 14.30 -9.73
C GLU A 139 -0.55 15.71 -9.66
N TRP A 140 -0.81 16.21 -8.45
CA TRP A 140 -1.20 17.60 -8.23
C TRP A 140 -0.15 18.57 -8.73
N PHE A 141 1.13 18.34 -8.44
CA PHE A 141 2.25 19.21 -8.88
C PHE A 141 2.33 19.23 -10.41
N ILE A 142 2.29 18.07 -11.07
CA ILE A 142 2.33 17.95 -12.53
C ILE A 142 1.13 18.70 -13.15
N ARG A 143 -0.07 18.44 -12.64
CA ARG A 143 -1.29 19.04 -13.20
C ARG A 143 -1.32 20.55 -13.10
N ASN A 144 -0.85 21.12 -11.99
CA ASN A 144 -1.02 22.55 -11.71
C ASN A 144 0.24 23.38 -12.06
N LEU A 145 1.43 22.79 -12.07
CA LEU A 145 2.69 23.52 -12.22
C LEU A 145 3.53 23.10 -13.44
N MET A 146 3.18 21.99 -14.12
CA MET A 146 3.98 21.45 -15.24
C MET A 146 3.18 21.33 -16.55
N SER A 147 2.23 22.23 -16.78
CA SER A 147 1.39 22.17 -18.00
C SER A 147 2.19 22.39 -19.29
N TYR A 148 3.24 23.24 -19.26
CA TYR A 148 4.15 23.45 -20.40
C TYR A 148 4.94 22.17 -20.68
N GLU A 149 5.62 21.63 -19.70
CA GLU A 149 6.44 20.40 -19.80
C GLU A 149 5.61 19.21 -20.25
N LYS A 150 4.36 19.13 -19.78
CA LYS A 150 3.41 18.08 -20.21
C LYS A 150 3.04 18.20 -21.69
N ALA A 151 2.83 19.43 -22.19
CA ALA A 151 2.56 19.68 -23.59
C ALA A 151 3.80 19.36 -24.45
N GLU A 152 4.97 19.85 -24.06
CA GLU A 152 6.25 19.58 -24.72
C GLU A 152 6.56 18.08 -24.81
N ALA A 153 6.40 17.34 -23.71
CA ALA A 153 6.61 15.89 -23.70
C ALA A 153 5.69 15.19 -24.72
N LYS A 154 4.41 15.59 -24.76
CA LYS A 154 3.44 15.00 -25.68
C LYS A 154 3.79 15.30 -27.15
N GLU A 155 4.21 16.52 -27.48
CA GLU A 155 4.64 16.89 -28.82
C GLU A 155 5.85 16.07 -29.29
N ASN A 156 6.77 15.76 -28.36
CA ASN A 156 7.97 14.98 -28.63
C ASN A 156 7.74 13.45 -28.53
N GLY A 157 6.51 12.98 -28.32
CA GLY A 157 6.18 11.57 -28.21
C GLY A 157 6.67 10.90 -26.92
N GLY A 158 7.05 11.69 -25.91
CA GLY A 158 7.51 11.25 -24.61
C GLY A 158 6.47 11.40 -23.49
N SER A 159 6.91 11.20 -22.26
CA SER A 159 6.09 11.31 -21.06
C SER A 159 6.59 12.44 -20.15
N VAL A 160 5.66 13.16 -19.50
CA VAL A 160 6.03 14.13 -18.46
C VAL A 160 6.75 13.46 -17.29
N TYR A 161 6.52 12.18 -17.06
CA TYR A 161 7.21 11.41 -16.01
C TYR A 161 8.71 11.21 -16.33
N ASP A 162 9.10 11.14 -17.61
CA ASP A 162 10.51 11.09 -17.99
C ASP A 162 11.20 12.40 -17.61
N ILE A 163 10.53 13.54 -17.87
CA ILE A 163 11.01 14.88 -17.47
C ILE A 163 11.10 14.99 -15.95
N THR A 164 10.10 14.51 -15.21
CA THR A 164 10.13 14.56 -13.74
C THR A 164 11.28 13.74 -13.18
N ASN A 165 11.53 12.54 -13.71
CA ASN A 165 12.64 11.69 -13.31
C ASN A 165 14.00 12.34 -13.59
N GLU A 166 14.18 12.92 -14.78
CA GLU A 166 15.41 13.65 -15.12
C GLU A 166 15.64 14.85 -14.18
N TRP A 167 14.59 15.64 -13.92
CA TRP A 167 14.70 16.79 -13.04
C TRP A 167 15.08 16.41 -11.62
N VAL A 168 14.42 15.40 -11.07
CA VAL A 168 14.70 14.93 -9.70
C VAL A 168 16.09 14.32 -9.61
N ALA A 169 16.52 13.55 -10.62
CA ALA A 169 17.86 12.97 -10.67
C ALA A 169 18.99 14.03 -10.81
N SER A 170 18.68 15.20 -11.40
CA SER A 170 19.67 16.26 -11.63
C SER A 170 20.02 17.10 -10.39
N ILE A 171 19.38 16.86 -9.26
CA ILE A 171 19.61 17.60 -8.01
C ILE A 171 20.02 16.59 -6.94
N GLU A 172 21.19 16.79 -6.34
CA GLU A 172 21.65 15.94 -5.25
C GLU A 172 20.87 16.20 -3.94
N PRO A 173 20.74 15.19 -3.05
CA PRO A 173 19.99 15.37 -1.81
C PRO A 173 20.44 16.55 -0.95
N GLN A 174 21.75 16.80 -0.85
CA GLN A 174 22.34 17.90 -0.09
C GLN A 174 22.10 19.29 -0.70
N ASP A 175 21.81 19.35 -2.00
CA ASP A 175 21.63 20.62 -2.73
C ASP A 175 20.18 21.14 -2.69
N ASN A 176 19.28 20.42 -1.99
CA ASN A 176 17.88 20.80 -1.85
C ASN A 176 17.45 20.86 -0.37
N ASN A 177 17.26 22.05 0.13
CA ASN A 177 16.84 22.32 1.50
C ASN A 177 15.34 22.61 1.64
N ILE A 178 14.57 22.47 0.55
CA ILE A 178 13.12 22.65 0.61
C ILE A 178 12.51 21.43 1.27
N ILE A 179 11.66 21.66 2.25
CA ILE A 179 10.78 20.62 2.83
C ILE A 179 9.39 20.80 2.23
N PHE A 180 8.82 19.69 1.76
CA PHE A 180 7.42 19.63 1.35
C PHE A 180 6.62 18.78 2.33
N LEU A 181 5.59 19.37 2.93
CA LEU A 181 4.61 18.66 3.75
C LEU A 181 3.49 18.15 2.82
N PRO A 182 3.34 16.82 2.65
CA PRO A 182 2.48 16.26 1.61
C PRO A 182 1.00 16.16 2.01
N PHE A 183 0.46 17.17 2.69
CA PHE A 183 -0.87 17.12 3.32
C PHE A 183 -1.95 17.80 2.49
N LEU A 184 -1.94 17.63 1.15
CA LEU A 184 -2.98 18.19 0.28
C LEU A 184 -4.39 17.68 0.63
N ASN A 185 -4.49 16.46 1.15
CA ASN A 185 -5.72 15.83 1.60
C ASN A 185 -5.83 15.74 3.14
N GLY A 186 -5.04 16.53 3.88
CA GLY A 186 -4.92 16.42 5.33
C GLY A 186 -3.91 15.36 5.76
N SER A 187 -3.84 15.08 7.06
CA SER A 187 -3.07 13.98 7.64
C SER A 187 -3.91 13.22 8.67
N ASN A 188 -3.47 12.03 9.05
CA ASN A 188 -4.14 11.25 10.11
C ASN A 188 -3.97 11.90 11.50
N GLU A 189 -2.89 12.67 11.69
CA GLU A 189 -2.61 13.35 12.97
C GLU A 189 -3.42 14.65 13.10
N ASP A 190 -3.56 15.39 11.99
CA ASP A 190 -4.33 16.62 11.95
C ASP A 190 -5.06 16.76 10.59
N PRO A 191 -6.38 16.59 10.55
CA PRO A 191 -7.17 16.71 9.31
C PRO A 191 -7.16 18.14 8.74
N LEU A 192 -6.75 19.15 9.52
CA LEU A 192 -6.61 20.54 9.07
C LEU A 192 -5.23 20.82 8.46
N ALA A 193 -4.27 19.89 8.54
CA ALA A 193 -2.97 20.02 7.93
C ALA A 193 -3.08 20.25 6.41
N LYS A 194 -2.20 21.07 5.85
CA LYS A 194 -2.19 21.47 4.44
C LYS A 194 -0.83 21.21 3.80
N GLY A 195 -0.86 20.95 2.49
CA GLY A 195 0.35 20.89 1.69
C GLY A 195 1.12 22.21 1.76
N THR A 196 2.41 22.15 2.10
CA THR A 196 3.22 23.33 2.36
C THR A 196 4.65 23.13 1.87
N PHE A 197 5.22 24.13 1.21
CA PHE A 197 6.65 24.23 0.95
C PHE A 197 7.32 25.15 1.97
N VAL A 198 8.37 24.68 2.63
CA VAL A 198 9.15 25.42 3.63
C VAL A 198 10.59 25.56 3.12
N GLY A 199 11.23 26.70 3.36
CA GLY A 199 12.64 26.90 3.02
C GLY A 199 12.92 27.41 1.61
N LEU A 200 11.90 27.89 0.85
CA LEU A 200 12.10 28.49 -0.47
C LEU A 200 12.96 29.75 -0.40
N THR A 201 13.92 29.85 -1.32
CA THR A 201 14.78 31.02 -1.51
C THR A 201 14.83 31.39 -3.00
N ALA A 202 15.46 32.51 -3.34
CA ALA A 202 15.65 32.95 -4.73
C ALA A 202 16.52 32.00 -5.58
N TYR A 203 17.27 31.11 -4.94
CA TYR A 203 18.09 30.09 -5.62
C TYR A 203 17.23 28.96 -6.19
N HIS A 204 16.13 28.62 -5.53
CA HIS A 204 15.31 27.47 -5.86
C HIS A 204 14.44 27.72 -7.12
N ASN A 205 14.25 26.66 -7.88
CA ASN A 205 13.38 26.65 -9.05
C ASN A 205 12.43 25.45 -9.01
N LYS A 206 11.63 25.25 -10.05
CA LYS A 206 10.62 24.19 -10.15
C LYS A 206 11.19 22.78 -9.96
N LYS A 207 12.43 22.51 -10.38
CA LYS A 207 13.09 21.21 -10.21
C LYS A 207 13.34 20.90 -8.73
N HIS A 208 13.80 21.88 -7.96
CA HIS A 208 14.00 21.77 -6.51
C HIS A 208 12.68 21.52 -5.78
N MET A 209 11.62 22.24 -6.17
CA MET A 209 10.28 22.02 -5.61
C MET A 209 9.77 20.60 -5.90
N LEU A 210 9.95 20.12 -7.13
CA LEU A 210 9.53 18.75 -7.50
C LEU A 210 10.31 17.70 -6.71
N ARG A 211 11.62 17.87 -6.55
CA ARG A 211 12.40 16.96 -5.70
C ARG A 211 11.91 16.97 -4.27
N ALA A 212 11.59 18.13 -3.70
CA ALA A 212 11.00 18.22 -2.36
C ALA A 212 9.66 17.48 -2.26
N VAL A 213 8.83 17.49 -3.33
CA VAL A 213 7.59 16.70 -3.38
C VAL A 213 7.88 15.19 -3.31
N TYR A 214 8.86 14.70 -4.09
CA TYR A 214 9.28 13.29 -4.06
C TYR A 214 9.77 12.90 -2.66
N GLU A 215 10.65 13.70 -2.07
CA GLU A 215 11.19 13.46 -0.73
C GLU A 215 10.12 13.55 0.36
N GLY A 216 9.22 14.53 0.31
CA GLY A 216 8.12 14.69 1.29
C GLY A 216 7.16 13.52 1.29
N ILE A 217 6.84 12.96 0.10
CA ILE A 217 6.04 11.73 -0.01
C ILE A 217 6.79 10.55 0.64
N VAL A 218 8.10 10.40 0.35
CA VAL A 218 8.93 9.35 0.98
C VAL A 218 8.95 9.51 2.49
N PHE A 219 9.11 10.73 3.02
CA PHE A 219 9.11 10.99 4.47
C PHE A 219 7.78 10.67 5.14
N SER A 220 6.65 10.84 4.44
CA SER A 220 5.35 10.35 4.93
C SER A 220 5.36 8.83 5.11
N HIS A 221 5.86 8.08 4.12
CA HIS A 221 6.03 6.63 4.24
C HIS A 221 7.03 6.25 5.36
N VAL A 222 8.15 6.97 5.50
CA VAL A 222 9.12 6.78 6.60
C VAL A 222 8.44 6.94 7.96
N THR A 223 7.53 7.91 8.11
CA THR A 223 6.75 8.10 9.35
C THR A 223 5.90 6.87 9.67
N HIS A 224 5.17 6.34 8.67
CA HIS A 224 4.36 5.13 8.84
C HIS A 224 5.22 3.90 9.15
N VAL A 225 6.30 3.70 8.40
CA VAL A 225 7.25 2.60 8.65
C VAL A 225 7.84 2.68 10.05
N ASN A 226 8.23 3.87 10.52
CA ASN A 226 8.75 4.05 11.88
C ASN A 226 7.71 3.71 12.96
N LYS A 227 6.41 3.98 12.74
CA LYS A 227 5.34 3.54 13.65
C LYS A 227 5.24 2.01 13.68
N LEU A 228 5.24 1.37 12.52
CA LEU A 228 5.18 -0.10 12.40
C LEU A 228 6.40 -0.78 13.06
N LEU A 229 7.60 -0.22 12.90
CA LEU A 229 8.84 -0.74 13.47
C LEU A 229 8.93 -0.63 15.00
N ARG A 230 7.97 0.01 15.67
CA ARG A 230 7.85 -0.05 17.14
C ARG A 230 7.35 -1.40 17.63
N ASN A 231 6.70 -2.18 16.78
CA ASN A 231 6.03 -3.43 17.10
C ASN A 231 6.67 -4.65 16.44
N ARG A 232 7.76 -4.46 15.70
CA ARG A 232 8.46 -5.57 15.01
C ARG A 232 9.94 -5.24 14.81
N GLU A 233 10.72 -6.25 14.53
CA GLU A 233 12.10 -6.07 14.06
C GLU A 233 12.14 -5.48 12.64
N ARG A 234 13.28 -4.89 12.30
CA ARG A 234 13.51 -4.29 11.00
C ARG A 234 13.48 -5.36 9.90
N PRO A 235 12.73 -5.17 8.80
CA PRO A 235 12.69 -6.14 7.70
C PRO A 235 14.03 -6.20 6.96
N LYS A 236 14.28 -7.30 6.25
CA LYS A 236 15.47 -7.45 5.39
C LYS A 236 15.38 -6.59 4.13
N SER A 237 14.17 -6.40 3.61
CA SER A 237 13.85 -5.54 2.47
C SER A 237 12.41 -5.05 2.59
N VAL A 238 12.08 -4.05 1.79
CA VAL A 238 10.69 -3.56 1.65
C VAL A 238 10.26 -3.76 0.21
N ARG A 239 9.09 -4.35 0.01
CA ARG A 239 8.49 -4.53 -1.31
C ARG A 239 7.69 -3.29 -1.68
N LEU A 240 8.05 -2.67 -2.79
CA LEU A 240 7.42 -1.43 -3.26
C LEU A 240 6.61 -1.68 -4.52
N SER A 241 5.39 -1.17 -4.50
CA SER A 241 4.46 -1.14 -5.64
C SER A 241 3.79 0.22 -5.78
N GLY A 242 2.89 0.34 -6.74
CA GLY A 242 2.21 1.59 -7.06
C GLY A 242 2.99 2.49 -8.01
N GLY A 243 2.50 3.71 -8.23
CA GLY A 243 3.06 4.63 -9.22
C GLY A 243 4.54 4.97 -9.03
N ALA A 244 4.98 5.10 -7.79
CA ALA A 244 6.37 5.40 -7.46
C ALA A 244 7.36 4.29 -7.88
N ALA A 245 6.92 3.05 -7.93
CA ALA A 245 7.74 1.91 -8.33
C ALA A 245 8.19 1.96 -9.81
N ASN A 246 7.53 2.77 -10.64
CA ASN A 246 7.90 2.99 -12.03
C ASN A 246 9.04 4.00 -12.22
N SER A 247 9.52 4.64 -11.16
CA SER A 247 10.58 5.67 -11.19
C SER A 247 11.81 5.19 -10.42
N ASP A 248 12.89 4.86 -11.13
CA ASP A 248 14.13 4.39 -10.50
C ASP A 248 14.70 5.41 -9.52
N VAL A 249 14.62 6.71 -9.84
CA VAL A 249 15.08 7.78 -8.96
C VAL A 249 14.22 7.84 -7.69
N TRP A 250 12.91 7.61 -7.79
CA TRP A 250 12.05 7.63 -6.61
C TRP A 250 12.27 6.39 -5.73
N VAL A 251 12.39 5.23 -6.34
CA VAL A 251 12.74 3.98 -5.63
C VAL A 251 14.07 4.13 -4.89
N GLN A 252 15.06 4.79 -5.51
CA GLN A 252 16.35 5.08 -4.87
C GLN A 252 16.18 6.02 -3.66
N ILE A 253 15.32 7.06 -3.74
CA ILE A 253 15.03 7.94 -2.61
C ILE A 253 14.38 7.14 -1.46
N PHE A 254 13.47 6.22 -1.75
CA PHE A 254 12.92 5.30 -0.75
C PHE A 254 14.01 4.45 -0.08
N ALA A 255 14.89 3.83 -0.87
CA ALA A 255 15.98 3.01 -0.35
C ALA A 255 16.90 3.83 0.57
N ASP A 256 17.32 5.02 0.12
CA ASP A 256 18.24 5.89 0.85
C ASP A 256 17.62 6.45 2.14
N ALA A 257 16.35 6.87 2.10
CA ALA A 257 15.68 7.42 3.27
C ALA A 257 15.36 6.34 4.33
N LEU A 258 14.99 5.14 3.89
CA LEU A 258 14.73 4.01 4.78
C LEU A 258 16.01 3.28 5.21
N GLN A 259 17.12 3.43 4.48
CA GLN A 259 18.32 2.61 4.63
C GLN A 259 18.00 1.11 4.61
N LEU A 260 17.12 0.71 3.69
CA LEU A 260 16.70 -0.66 3.43
C LEU A 260 16.70 -0.95 1.94
N PRO A 261 17.03 -2.18 1.52
CA PRO A 261 16.81 -2.62 0.15
C PRO A 261 15.33 -2.50 -0.23
N ILE A 262 15.07 -1.99 -1.43
CA ILE A 262 13.72 -1.92 -1.99
C ILE A 262 13.59 -2.93 -3.13
N ASP A 263 12.68 -3.88 -2.96
CA ASP A 263 12.31 -4.87 -3.97
C ASP A 263 11.10 -4.35 -4.78
N VAL A 264 11.28 -4.11 -6.06
CA VAL A 264 10.22 -3.65 -6.95
C VAL A 264 9.48 -4.86 -7.54
N ILE A 265 8.17 -4.87 -7.39
CA ILE A 265 7.29 -5.95 -7.88
C ILE A 265 6.82 -5.65 -9.29
N GLU A 266 6.71 -6.69 -10.13
CA GLU A 266 6.36 -6.55 -11.55
C GLU A 266 4.92 -6.09 -11.80
N ASP A 267 4.02 -6.15 -10.84
CA ASP A 267 2.59 -6.03 -11.10
C ASP A 267 2.03 -4.62 -10.90
N LYS A 268 1.02 -4.30 -11.74
CA LYS A 268 0.29 -3.02 -11.70
C LYS A 268 -1.06 -3.13 -11.01
N GLU A 269 -1.64 -4.34 -10.91
CA GLU A 269 -3.00 -4.61 -10.43
C GLU A 269 -2.99 -5.63 -9.29
N LEU A 270 -2.23 -5.33 -8.24
CA LEU A 270 -2.02 -6.25 -7.11
C LEU A 270 -3.32 -6.72 -6.45
N GLY A 271 -4.31 -5.84 -6.29
CA GLY A 271 -5.61 -6.23 -5.74
C GLY A 271 -6.31 -7.31 -6.58
N ALA A 272 -6.30 -7.15 -7.91
CA ALA A 272 -6.86 -8.15 -8.81
C ALA A 272 -6.06 -9.46 -8.80
N GLN A 273 -4.73 -9.37 -8.71
CA GLN A 273 -3.86 -10.54 -8.61
C GLN A 273 -4.09 -11.32 -7.32
N GLY A 274 -4.20 -10.63 -6.18
CA GLY A 274 -4.49 -11.28 -4.90
C GLY A 274 -5.87 -11.96 -4.87
N ALA A 275 -6.89 -11.30 -5.41
CA ALA A 275 -8.21 -11.90 -5.58
C ALA A 275 -8.16 -13.14 -6.50
N ALA A 276 -7.37 -13.09 -7.60
CA ALA A 276 -7.15 -14.22 -8.49
C ALA A 276 -6.41 -15.37 -7.79
N MET A 277 -5.50 -15.10 -6.86
CA MET A 277 -4.84 -16.15 -6.05
C MET A 277 -5.87 -16.92 -5.22
N ALA A 278 -6.78 -16.21 -4.50
CA ALA A 278 -7.84 -16.85 -3.72
C ALA A 278 -8.78 -17.69 -4.63
N ALA A 279 -9.21 -17.14 -5.75
CA ALA A 279 -10.01 -17.85 -6.72
C ALA A 279 -9.27 -19.09 -7.28
N GLY A 280 -7.97 -18.98 -7.54
CA GLY A 280 -7.13 -20.09 -8.00
C GLY A 280 -6.97 -21.20 -6.96
N ILE A 281 -6.94 -20.86 -5.68
CA ILE A 281 -6.94 -21.84 -4.57
C ILE A 281 -8.32 -22.54 -4.53
N ALA A 282 -9.41 -21.78 -4.55
CA ALA A 282 -10.78 -22.33 -4.59
C ALA A 282 -11.01 -23.27 -5.77
N ALA A 283 -10.42 -22.96 -6.92
CA ALA A 283 -10.50 -23.77 -8.14
C ALA A 283 -9.49 -24.95 -8.19
N GLY A 284 -8.63 -25.10 -7.16
CA GLY A 284 -7.61 -26.16 -7.11
C GLY A 284 -6.42 -25.95 -8.06
N ILE A 285 -6.22 -24.73 -8.60
CA ILE A 285 -5.06 -24.37 -9.44
C ILE A 285 -3.80 -24.21 -8.59
N TYR A 286 -3.96 -23.59 -7.41
CA TYR A 286 -2.93 -23.46 -6.40
C TYR A 286 -3.29 -24.30 -5.18
N LYS A 287 -2.25 -24.86 -4.53
CA LYS A 287 -2.43 -25.65 -3.31
C LYS A 287 -2.84 -24.79 -2.14
N ASP A 288 -2.19 -23.64 -1.98
CA ASP A 288 -2.31 -22.67 -0.91
C ASP A 288 -1.74 -21.30 -1.36
N TYR A 289 -1.82 -20.29 -0.49
CA TYR A 289 -1.28 -18.97 -0.78
C TYR A 289 0.25 -18.97 -0.99
N GLN A 290 0.98 -19.82 -0.28
CA GLN A 290 2.44 -19.96 -0.47
C GLN A 290 2.77 -20.48 -1.87
N ASP A 291 1.99 -21.45 -2.38
CA ASP A 291 2.15 -21.96 -3.74
C ASP A 291 1.77 -20.90 -4.77
N ALA A 292 0.68 -20.16 -4.56
CA ALA A 292 0.26 -19.09 -5.44
C ALA A 292 1.34 -17.99 -5.54
N MET A 293 1.85 -17.51 -4.39
CA MET A 293 2.92 -16.50 -4.36
C MET A 293 4.19 -16.96 -5.08
N ARG A 294 4.67 -18.20 -4.82
CA ARG A 294 5.86 -18.73 -5.52
C ARG A 294 5.71 -18.74 -7.04
N ARG A 295 4.49 -18.91 -7.54
CA ARG A 295 4.21 -19.05 -8.99
C ARG A 295 3.90 -17.73 -9.68
N THR A 296 3.50 -16.70 -8.92
CA THR A 296 2.98 -15.46 -9.52
C THR A 296 3.73 -14.19 -9.10
N VAL A 297 4.29 -14.14 -7.90
CA VAL A 297 5.01 -12.93 -7.44
C VAL A 297 6.39 -12.90 -8.06
N LYS A 298 6.73 -11.78 -8.70
CA LYS A 298 8.03 -11.56 -9.32
C LYS A 298 8.63 -10.24 -8.86
N ILE A 299 9.87 -10.30 -8.36
CA ILE A 299 10.69 -9.13 -8.10
C ILE A 299 11.45 -8.81 -9.39
N THR A 300 11.25 -7.62 -9.94
CA THR A 300 11.91 -7.19 -11.18
C THR A 300 13.30 -6.64 -10.95
N LYS A 301 13.50 -5.98 -9.82
CA LYS A 301 14.78 -5.38 -9.40
C LYS A 301 14.79 -5.17 -7.89
N THR A 302 16.00 -5.15 -7.33
CA THR A 302 16.27 -4.74 -5.94
C THR A 302 17.22 -3.54 -5.98
N ILE A 303 16.80 -2.42 -5.38
CA ILE A 303 17.62 -1.22 -5.26
C ILE A 303 18.18 -1.14 -3.86
N GLN A 304 19.53 -1.06 -3.76
CA GLN A 304 20.24 -0.97 -2.50
C GLN A 304 20.30 0.48 -2.01
N PRO A 305 20.22 0.73 -0.70
CA PRO A 305 20.44 2.05 -0.15
C PRO A 305 21.90 2.48 -0.36
N ARG A 306 22.11 3.78 -0.48
CA ARG A 306 23.42 4.41 -0.55
C ARG A 306 23.77 4.95 0.85
N PRO A 307 24.73 4.31 1.57
CA PRO A 307 25.04 4.67 2.96
C PRO A 307 25.52 6.14 3.13
N GLU A 308 26.16 6.70 2.10
CA GLU A 308 26.65 8.09 2.10
C GLU A 308 25.54 9.14 2.24
N TYR A 309 24.29 8.80 1.91
CA TYR A 309 23.13 9.69 2.06
C TYR A 309 22.32 9.46 3.36
N ALA A 310 22.70 8.50 4.18
CA ALA A 310 21.96 8.15 5.38
C ALA A 310 21.76 9.33 6.33
N ASP A 311 22.83 10.04 6.66
CA ASP A 311 22.77 11.19 7.57
C ASP A 311 22.00 12.35 6.96
N ILE A 312 22.15 12.61 5.66
CA ILE A 312 21.45 13.67 4.94
C ILE A 312 19.93 13.45 5.00
N TYR A 313 19.46 12.24 4.65
CA TYR A 313 18.02 11.95 4.71
C TYR A 313 17.47 11.91 6.14
N LYS A 314 18.29 11.48 7.11
CA LYS A 314 17.91 11.53 8.52
C LYS A 314 17.73 12.96 9.02
N GLU A 315 18.64 13.88 8.66
CA GLU A 315 18.55 15.31 9.02
C GLU A 315 17.33 15.96 8.34
N LYS A 316 17.14 15.72 7.04
CA LYS A 316 15.99 16.25 6.29
C LYS A 316 14.65 15.74 6.83
N TYR A 317 14.58 14.48 7.26
CA TYR A 317 13.38 13.92 7.87
C TYR A 317 13.09 14.51 9.25
N ALA A 318 14.12 14.87 10.01
CA ALA A 318 13.98 15.45 11.35
C ALA A 318 13.59 16.94 11.33
N ALA A 319 13.83 17.66 10.22
CA ALA A 319 13.54 19.08 10.04
C ALA A 319 12.05 19.35 9.79
#